data_98eeafe85f862d39c775cc7ef11052b8
#
_entry.id   98eeafe85f862d39c775cc7ef11052b8
#
_cell.length_a   1.000
_cell.length_b   1.000
_cell.length_c   1.000
_cell.angle_alpha   90.00
_cell.angle_beta   90.00
_cell.angle_gamma   90.00
#
_symmetry.space_group_name_H-M   'P 1'
#
loop_
_entity.id
_entity.type
_entity.pdbx_description
1 polymer ?
#
loop_
_entity_poly.entity_id
_entity_poly.type
_entity_poly.pdbx_seq_one_letter_code
_entity_poly.pdbx_strand_id
1 'polypeptide(L)'
;MLRNSAASHRLRGKHPVQYVSQIIMTPAEAATALFRTMPPPITSSQLGEYGIEAAEAQVPAIARGILSLNLYWALAAIDAHIPSKYRALIKKELFDSIQAQWWPSGQLGTGTWVEYQPEFHERREHYAHLMDQEGLNPTGICAETAGRME
;
A
#
# COMPACT_ATOMS: atom_id res chain seq x y z
N MET A 1 -33.22 31.32 31.60
CA MET A 1 -33.77 30.21 30.80
C MET A 1 -33.27 30.23 29.35
N LEU A 2 -33.30 31.34 28.68
CA LEU A 2 -32.84 31.47 27.30
C LEU A 2 -31.34 31.22 27.12
N ARG A 3 -30.54 31.44 28.14
CA ARG A 3 -29.07 31.26 28.11
C ARG A 3 -28.64 29.81 27.98
N ASN A 4 -29.40 28.89 28.52
CA ASN A 4 -29.06 27.47 28.49
C ASN A 4 -29.23 26.85 27.08
N SER A 5 -30.21 27.32 26.34
CA SER A 5 -30.48 26.87 24.98
C SER A 5 -29.37 27.33 24.02
N ALA A 6 -28.88 28.52 24.17
CA ALA A 6 -27.80 29.06 23.35
C ALA A 6 -26.44 28.36 23.59
N ALA A 7 -26.12 28.02 24.84
CA ALA A 7 -24.90 27.28 25.18
C ALA A 7 -24.96 25.85 24.65
N SER A 8 -26.10 25.20 24.74
CA SER A 8 -26.30 23.86 24.19
C SER A 8 -26.14 23.80 22.68
N HIS A 9 -26.61 24.82 21.99
CA HIS A 9 -26.48 24.92 20.54
C HIS A 9 -25.04 25.12 20.06
N ARG A 10 -24.23 25.89 20.77
CA ARG A 10 -22.83 26.10 20.46
C ARG A 10 -21.99 24.83 20.59
N LEU A 11 -22.27 24.03 21.59
CA LEU A 11 -21.58 22.76 21.83
C LEU A 11 -21.82 21.74 20.70
N ARG A 12 -23.01 21.69 20.16
CA ARG A 12 -23.37 20.78 19.08
C ARG A 12 -22.60 21.06 17.78
N GLY A 13 -22.34 22.31 17.45
CA GLY A 13 -21.65 22.68 16.23
C GLY A 13 -20.15 22.42 16.25
N LYS A 14 -19.52 22.35 17.42
CA LYS A 14 -18.06 22.21 17.56
C LYS A 14 -17.58 20.79 17.78
N HIS A 15 -18.32 19.97 18.47
CA HIS A 15 -17.90 18.63 18.87
C HIS A 15 -17.55 17.66 17.73
N PRO A 16 -18.34 17.52 16.65
CA PRO A 16 -18.03 16.59 15.58
C PRO A 16 -16.70 16.88 14.87
N VAL A 17 -16.39 18.15 14.65
CA VAL A 17 -15.16 18.59 14.00
C VAL A 17 -13.94 18.35 14.89
N GLN A 18 -14.07 18.57 16.19
CA GLN A 18 -12.98 18.36 17.16
C GLN A 18 -12.63 16.87 17.31
N TYR A 19 -13.59 15.98 17.27
CA TYR A 19 -13.35 14.54 17.35
C TYR A 19 -12.53 14.03 16.18
N VAL A 20 -12.84 14.46 14.96
CA VAL A 20 -12.06 14.06 13.76
C VAL A 20 -10.63 14.55 13.83
N SER A 21 -10.39 15.78 14.29
CA SER A 21 -9.05 16.36 14.40
C SER A 21 -8.21 15.78 15.56
N GLN A 22 -8.83 15.09 16.51
CA GLN A 22 -8.15 14.48 17.66
C GLN A 22 -7.71 13.06 17.44
N ILE A 23 -8.07 12.42 16.33
CA ILE A 23 -7.57 11.10 15.98
C ILE A 23 -6.13 11.25 15.51
N ILE A 24 -5.20 10.94 16.42
CA ILE A 24 -3.77 11.03 16.16
C ILE A 24 -3.19 9.63 16.11
N MET A 25 -2.55 9.31 14.98
CA MET A 25 -1.76 8.09 14.83
C MET A 25 -0.28 8.43 14.88
N THR A 26 0.51 7.58 15.50
CA THR A 26 1.96 7.62 15.33
C THR A 26 2.33 7.13 13.92
N PRO A 27 3.50 7.49 13.39
CA PRO A 27 3.95 6.96 12.11
C PRO A 27 4.01 5.42 12.07
N ALA A 28 4.40 4.78 13.17
CA ALA A 28 4.41 3.33 13.28
C ALA A 28 2.99 2.73 13.20
N GLU A 29 2.03 3.34 13.90
CA GLU A 29 0.62 2.93 13.84
C GLU A 29 0.02 3.11 12.45
N ALA A 30 0.33 4.21 11.77
CA ALA A 30 -0.10 4.47 10.41
C ALA A 30 0.48 3.44 9.42
N ALA A 31 1.76 3.13 9.55
CA ALA A 31 2.41 2.10 8.74
C ALA A 31 1.82 0.71 8.99
N THR A 32 1.54 0.37 10.24
CA THR A 32 0.88 -0.89 10.62
C THR A 32 -0.53 -0.98 10.03
N ALA A 33 -1.31 0.09 10.11
CA ALA A 33 -2.64 0.14 9.53
C ALA A 33 -2.59 -0.05 8.00
N LEU A 34 -1.66 0.61 7.34
CA LEU A 34 -1.46 0.49 5.90
C LEU A 34 -1.02 -0.93 5.51
N PHE A 35 -0.06 -1.49 6.23
CA PHE A 35 0.40 -2.87 6.02
C PHE A 35 -0.75 -3.88 6.13
N ARG A 36 -1.64 -3.71 7.10
CA ARG A 36 -2.81 -4.59 7.29
C ARG A 36 -3.83 -4.51 6.15
N THR A 37 -3.86 -3.40 5.42
CA THR A 37 -4.75 -3.25 4.25
C THR A 37 -4.17 -3.90 3.01
N MET A 38 -2.86 -4.15 2.97
CA MET A 38 -2.22 -4.80 1.83
C MET A 38 -2.48 -6.30 1.85
N PRO A 39 -2.86 -6.89 0.72
CA PRO A 39 -3.02 -8.33 0.65
C PRO A 39 -1.67 -9.03 0.85
N PRO A 40 -1.62 -10.12 1.63
CA PRO A 40 -0.40 -10.91 1.78
C PRO A 40 0.00 -11.56 0.44
N PRO A 41 1.25 -12.08 0.32
CA PRO A 41 1.70 -12.73 -0.89
C PRO A 41 0.75 -13.83 -1.34
N ILE A 42 0.39 -13.83 -2.62
CA ILE A 42 -0.55 -14.79 -3.19
C ILE A 42 0.07 -16.20 -3.20
N THR A 43 -0.75 -17.19 -2.92
CA THR A 43 -0.37 -18.60 -2.96
C THR A 43 -0.84 -19.27 -4.26
N SER A 44 -0.26 -20.41 -4.60
CA SER A 44 -0.69 -21.19 -5.76
C SER A 44 -2.16 -21.64 -5.65
N SER A 45 -2.63 -21.94 -4.45
CA SER A 45 -4.03 -22.26 -4.18
C SER A 45 -4.97 -21.11 -4.52
N GLN A 46 -4.61 -19.90 -4.10
CA GLN A 46 -5.39 -18.70 -4.41
C GLN A 46 -5.39 -18.37 -5.91
N LEU A 47 -4.27 -18.56 -6.61
CA LEU A 47 -4.21 -18.42 -8.06
C LEU A 47 -5.18 -19.38 -8.75
N GLY A 48 -5.24 -20.64 -8.29
CA GLY A 48 -6.19 -21.63 -8.79
C GLY A 48 -7.65 -21.23 -8.58
N GLU A 49 -7.97 -20.62 -7.45
CA GLU A 49 -9.31 -20.07 -7.18
C GLU A 49 -9.73 -19.01 -8.18
N TYR A 50 -8.78 -18.22 -8.68
CA TYR A 50 -9.01 -17.23 -9.73
C TYR A 50 -8.92 -17.80 -11.15
N GLY A 51 -8.78 -19.12 -11.30
CA GLY A 51 -8.65 -19.77 -12.60
C GLY A 51 -7.31 -19.52 -13.30
N ILE A 52 -6.29 -19.14 -12.53
CA ILE A 52 -4.95 -18.88 -13.06
C ILE A 52 -4.09 -20.13 -12.82
N GLU A 53 -3.69 -20.78 -13.93
CA GLU A 53 -2.74 -21.89 -13.87
C GLU A 53 -1.32 -21.33 -13.96
N ALA A 54 -0.53 -21.58 -12.93
CA ALA A 54 0.87 -21.20 -12.89
C ALA A 54 1.69 -22.35 -12.31
N ALA A 55 2.86 -22.63 -12.91
CA ALA A 55 3.81 -23.55 -12.31
C ALA A 55 4.29 -23.01 -10.96
N GLU A 56 4.57 -23.91 -10.01
CA GLU A 56 5.03 -23.49 -8.68
C GLU A 56 6.24 -22.58 -8.71
N ALA A 57 7.14 -22.79 -9.67
CA ALA A 57 8.32 -21.94 -9.85
C ALA A 57 7.98 -20.51 -10.28
N GLN A 58 6.79 -20.27 -10.85
CA GLN A 58 6.33 -18.95 -11.29
C GLN A 58 5.61 -18.16 -10.19
N VAL A 59 5.08 -18.84 -9.19
CA VAL A 59 4.27 -18.22 -8.13
C VAL A 59 5.01 -17.09 -7.39
N PRO A 60 6.29 -17.24 -7.01
CA PRO A 60 7.02 -16.15 -6.35
C PRO A 60 7.17 -14.91 -7.23
N ALA A 61 7.38 -15.06 -8.52
CA ALA A 61 7.48 -13.94 -9.46
C ALA A 61 6.14 -13.21 -9.60
N ILE A 62 5.04 -13.94 -9.66
CA ILE A 62 3.68 -13.38 -9.66
C ILE A 62 3.42 -12.64 -8.35
N ALA A 63 3.77 -13.24 -7.22
CA ALA A 63 3.62 -12.61 -5.91
C ALA A 63 4.41 -11.29 -5.80
N ARG A 64 5.65 -11.24 -6.29
CA ARG A 64 6.45 -10.01 -6.35
C ARG A 64 5.85 -8.95 -7.27
N GLY A 65 5.27 -9.37 -8.39
CA GLY A 65 4.58 -8.47 -9.31
C GLY A 65 3.38 -7.81 -8.66
N ILE A 66 2.55 -8.57 -7.97
CA ILE A 66 1.39 -8.07 -7.22
C ILE A 66 1.84 -7.16 -6.07
N LEU A 67 2.88 -7.54 -5.35
CA LEU A 67 3.46 -6.72 -4.29
C LEU A 67 3.94 -5.37 -4.84
N SER A 68 4.64 -5.36 -5.96
CA SER A 68 5.13 -4.15 -6.59
C SER A 68 4.00 -3.19 -6.96
N LEU A 69 2.89 -3.72 -7.49
CA LEU A 69 1.72 -2.93 -7.81
C LEU A 69 1.06 -2.35 -6.55
N ASN A 70 0.87 -3.16 -5.53
CA ASN A 70 0.29 -2.72 -4.26
C ASN A 70 1.17 -1.68 -3.57
N LEU A 71 2.48 -1.86 -3.58
CA LEU A 71 3.43 -0.89 -3.04
C LEU A 71 3.40 0.43 -3.81
N TYR A 72 3.31 0.38 -5.13
CA TYR A 72 3.19 1.59 -5.94
C TYR A 72 2.01 2.44 -5.47
N TRP A 73 0.84 1.84 -5.33
CA TRP A 73 -0.35 2.55 -4.86
C TRP A 73 -0.27 2.99 -3.41
N ALA A 74 0.30 2.16 -2.53
CA ALA A 74 0.50 2.51 -1.13
C ALA A 74 1.44 3.73 -0.98
N LEU A 75 2.55 3.76 -1.71
CA LEU A 75 3.49 4.88 -1.69
C LEU A 75 2.87 6.14 -2.29
N ALA A 76 2.08 6.01 -3.35
CA ALA A 76 1.35 7.13 -3.94
C ALA A 76 0.34 7.71 -2.94
N ALA A 77 -0.37 6.88 -2.20
CA ALA A 77 -1.29 7.32 -1.15
C ALA A 77 -0.56 8.04 0.00
N ILE A 78 0.59 7.55 0.42
CA ILE A 78 1.43 8.22 1.43
C ILE A 78 1.82 9.60 0.93
N ASP A 79 2.30 9.72 -0.31
CA ASP A 79 2.72 10.99 -0.88
C ASP A 79 1.56 11.99 -1.05
N ALA A 80 0.36 11.48 -1.32
CA ALA A 80 -0.83 12.32 -1.51
C ALA A 80 -1.47 12.80 -0.19
N HIS A 81 -1.45 11.98 0.85
CA HIS A 81 -2.26 12.21 2.06
C HIS A 81 -1.47 12.43 3.34
N ILE A 82 -0.19 12.07 3.37
CA ILE A 82 0.63 12.21 4.57
C ILE A 82 1.49 13.47 4.47
N PRO A 83 1.58 14.28 5.54
CA PRO A 83 2.49 15.41 5.57
C PRO A 83 3.94 15.01 5.29
N SER A 84 4.65 15.82 4.52
CA SER A 84 5.99 15.49 4.01
C SER A 84 6.99 15.07 5.08
N LYS A 85 6.89 15.66 6.27
CA LYS A 85 7.79 15.37 7.38
C LYS A 85 7.70 13.95 7.94
N TYR A 86 6.58 13.24 7.68
CA TYR A 86 6.34 11.88 8.17
C TYR A 86 6.47 10.80 7.09
N ARG A 87 6.51 11.18 5.82
CA ARG A 87 6.47 10.23 4.70
C ARG A 87 7.60 9.23 4.72
N ALA A 88 8.83 9.70 4.90
CA ALA A 88 10.01 8.83 4.91
C ALA A 88 9.96 7.80 6.03
N LEU A 89 9.52 8.19 7.22
CA LEU A 89 9.41 7.29 8.36
C LEU A 89 8.31 6.25 8.16
N ILE A 90 7.15 6.65 7.66
CA ILE A 90 6.05 5.72 7.39
C ILE A 90 6.43 4.71 6.30
N LYS A 91 7.09 5.16 5.23
CA LYS A 91 7.60 4.28 4.17
C LYS A 91 8.61 3.27 4.72
N LYS A 92 9.53 3.72 5.56
CA LYS A 92 10.52 2.86 6.20
C LYS A 92 9.85 1.79 7.06
N GLU A 93 8.93 2.18 7.93
CA GLU A 93 8.19 1.26 8.80
C GLU A 93 7.36 0.25 8.00
N LEU A 94 6.76 0.68 6.89
CA LEU A 94 6.03 -0.20 5.99
C LEU A 94 6.97 -1.24 5.36
N PHE A 95 8.11 -0.82 4.83
CA PHE A 95 9.10 -1.71 4.24
C PHE A 95 9.68 -2.68 5.26
N ASP A 96 9.97 -2.22 6.47
CA ASP A 96 10.46 -3.07 7.56
C ASP A 96 9.44 -4.16 7.90
N SER A 97 8.15 -3.83 7.93
CA SER A 97 7.07 -4.79 8.17
C SER A 97 6.96 -5.84 7.06
N ILE A 98 7.05 -5.42 5.80
CA ILE A 98 7.02 -6.32 4.65
C ILE A 98 8.21 -7.28 4.70
N GLN A 99 9.41 -6.76 4.92
CA GLN A 99 10.63 -7.55 5.03
C GLN A 99 10.54 -8.57 6.17
N ALA A 100 10.09 -8.13 7.34
CA ALA A 100 10.06 -8.97 8.53
C ALA A 100 8.99 -10.07 8.45
N GLN A 101 7.83 -9.78 7.85
CA GLN A 101 6.69 -10.69 7.91
C GLN A 101 6.51 -11.55 6.66
N TRP A 102 6.87 -11.06 5.48
CA TRP A 102 6.61 -11.76 4.24
C TRP A 102 7.84 -12.43 3.62
N TRP A 103 9.03 -11.89 3.82
CA TRP A 103 10.24 -12.47 3.23
C TRP A 103 10.63 -13.82 3.82
N PRO A 104 10.56 -14.02 5.16
CA PRO A 104 10.99 -15.30 5.75
C PRO A 104 10.15 -16.52 5.32
N SER A 105 8.93 -16.31 4.84
CA SER A 105 8.06 -17.40 4.39
C SER A 105 8.52 -18.09 3.11
N GLY A 106 9.38 -17.44 2.31
CA GLY A 106 9.80 -17.92 0.99
C GLY A 106 8.76 -17.75 -0.11
N GLN A 107 7.59 -17.22 0.18
CA GLN A 107 6.50 -17.02 -0.80
C GLN A 107 6.87 -16.00 -1.90
N LEU A 108 7.81 -15.10 -1.62
CA LEU A 108 8.31 -14.12 -2.56
C LEU A 108 9.58 -14.56 -3.29
N GLY A 109 9.99 -15.79 -3.11
CA GLY A 109 11.16 -16.40 -3.74
C GLY A 109 12.33 -16.54 -2.78
N THR A 110 13.45 -17.05 -3.33
CA THR A 110 14.67 -17.30 -2.57
C THR A 110 15.57 -16.08 -2.41
N GLY A 111 15.32 -15.02 -3.19
CA GLY A 111 16.04 -13.78 -3.11
C GLY A 111 15.75 -13.01 -1.82
N THR A 112 16.61 -12.02 -1.53
CA THR A 112 16.47 -11.16 -0.35
C THR A 112 15.65 -9.91 -0.69
N TRP A 113 15.23 -9.20 0.35
CA TRP A 113 14.63 -7.88 0.20
C TRP A 113 15.54 -6.91 -0.57
N VAL A 114 16.82 -6.95 -0.31
CA VAL A 114 17.83 -6.09 -0.98
C VAL A 114 17.87 -6.35 -2.48
N GLU A 115 17.77 -7.62 -2.89
CA GLU A 115 17.74 -8.01 -4.31
C GLU A 115 16.42 -7.61 -4.99
N TYR A 116 15.32 -7.58 -4.25
CA TYR A 116 14.04 -7.14 -4.76
C TYR A 116 13.93 -5.62 -4.95
N GLN A 117 14.64 -4.83 -4.16
CA GLN A 117 14.55 -3.37 -4.22
C GLN A 117 14.81 -2.78 -5.62
N PRO A 118 15.85 -3.19 -6.38
CA PRO A 118 16.02 -2.72 -7.74
C PRO A 118 14.88 -3.10 -8.69
N GLU A 119 14.35 -4.31 -8.56
CA GLU A 119 13.19 -4.78 -9.33
C GLU A 119 11.98 -3.90 -9.08
N PHE A 120 11.69 -3.61 -7.82
CA PHE A 120 10.59 -2.73 -7.44
C PHE A 120 10.81 -1.29 -7.96
N HIS A 121 12.02 -0.77 -7.83
CA HIS A 121 12.34 0.58 -8.28
C HIS A 121 12.13 0.76 -9.79
N GLU A 122 12.59 -0.20 -10.58
CA GLU A 122 12.37 -0.21 -12.03
C GLU A 122 10.88 -0.23 -12.38
N ARG A 123 10.10 -1.09 -11.74
CA ARG A 123 8.66 -1.16 -11.95
C ARG A 123 7.95 0.12 -11.55
N ARG A 124 8.36 0.71 -10.43
CA ARG A 124 7.81 1.97 -9.94
C ARG A 124 8.03 3.12 -10.92
N GLU A 125 9.22 3.24 -11.47
CA GLU A 125 9.53 4.25 -12.49
C GLU A 125 8.66 4.05 -13.74
N HIS A 126 8.47 2.81 -14.15
CA HIS A 126 7.66 2.48 -15.29
C HIS A 126 6.18 2.83 -15.08
N TYR A 127 5.63 2.51 -13.91
CA TYR A 127 4.27 2.88 -13.55
C TYR A 127 4.09 4.41 -13.48
N ALA A 128 5.05 5.12 -12.93
CA ALA A 128 5.04 6.58 -12.90
C ALA A 128 5.03 7.18 -14.31
N HIS A 129 5.82 6.60 -15.22
CA HIS A 129 5.86 7.02 -16.61
C HIS A 129 4.51 6.82 -17.33
N LEU A 130 3.86 5.68 -17.11
CA LEU A 130 2.52 5.42 -17.64
C LEU A 130 1.49 6.42 -17.11
N MET A 131 1.58 6.77 -15.84
CA MET A 131 0.72 7.79 -15.24
C MET A 131 0.91 9.16 -15.85
N ASP A 132 2.14 9.56 -16.11
CA ASP A 132 2.45 10.87 -16.71
C ASP A 132 2.02 10.97 -18.17
N GLN A 133 2.16 9.91 -18.95
CA GLN A 133 1.80 9.90 -20.38
C GLN A 133 0.30 9.78 -20.64
N GLU A 134 -0.36 8.94 -19.87
CA GLU A 134 -1.76 8.54 -20.13
C GLU A 134 -2.73 9.11 -19.10
N GLY A 135 -2.22 9.88 -18.12
CA GLY A 135 -2.98 10.30 -16.96
C GLY A 135 -3.24 9.11 -16.02
N LEU A 136 -4.28 9.20 -15.20
CA LEU A 136 -4.65 8.13 -14.29
C LEU A 136 -5.21 6.93 -15.09
N ASN A 137 -4.34 6.01 -15.46
CA ASN A 137 -4.71 4.82 -16.22
C ASN A 137 -4.41 3.52 -15.46
N PRO A 138 -5.28 3.07 -14.53
CA PRO A 138 -5.10 1.83 -13.80
C PRO A 138 -5.00 0.60 -14.71
N THR A 139 -5.71 0.60 -15.83
CA THR A 139 -5.70 -0.51 -16.79
C THR A 139 -4.33 -0.69 -17.43
N GLY A 140 -3.69 0.40 -17.85
CA GLY A 140 -2.34 0.36 -18.42
C GLY A 140 -1.31 -0.15 -17.43
N ILE A 141 -1.37 0.29 -16.18
CA ILE A 141 -0.48 -0.16 -15.09
C ILE A 141 -0.68 -1.65 -14.80
N CYS A 142 -1.92 -2.11 -14.74
CA CYS A 142 -2.22 -3.52 -14.51
C CYS A 142 -1.77 -4.40 -15.67
N ALA A 143 -1.94 -3.96 -16.90
CA ALA A 143 -1.48 -4.68 -18.10
C ALA A 143 0.05 -4.80 -18.12
N GLU A 144 0.77 -3.74 -17.79
CA GLU A 144 2.24 -3.75 -17.68
C GLU A 144 2.71 -4.70 -16.58
N THR A 145 2.03 -4.70 -15.43
CA THR A 145 2.33 -5.61 -14.33
C THR A 145 2.14 -7.06 -14.77
N ALA A 146 1.05 -7.38 -15.45
CA ALA A 146 0.77 -8.72 -15.96
C ALA A 146 1.83 -9.18 -16.98
N GLY A 147 2.23 -8.32 -17.91
CA GLY A 147 3.27 -8.63 -18.88
C GLY A 147 4.63 -8.97 -18.27
N ARG A 148 4.96 -8.36 -17.13
CA ARG A 148 6.22 -8.65 -16.41
C ARG A 148 6.18 -9.92 -15.57
N MET A 149 5.01 -10.47 -15.33
CA MET A 149 4.85 -11.73 -14.58
C MET A 149 4.93 -12.97 -15.44
N GLU A 150 4.83 -12.82 -16.75
CA GLU A 150 5.01 -13.89 -17.74
C GLU A 150 6.49 -14.22 -17.94
#